data_7f14f1ab0bbf1983471fc664df5bde62
#
_entry.id   7f14f1ab0bbf1983471fc664df5bde62
#
_cell.length_a   1.000
_cell.length_b   1.000
_cell.length_c   1.000
_cell.angle_alpha   90.00
_cell.angle_beta   90.00
_cell.angle_gamma   90.00
#
_symmetry.space_group_name_H-M   'P 1'
#
loop_
_entity.id
_entity.type
_entity.pdbx_description
1 polymer ?
#
loop_
_entity_poly.entity_id
_entity_poly.type
_entity_poly.pdbx_seq_one_letter_code
_entity_poly.pdbx_strand_id
1 'polypeptide(L)'
;MTPVVMEHGHSLVIPPHFDGNNYAYWKVRMKAFLKFIDERVWNSVEYGWEKPTTHVSEWQTSQKEVAAFNSKAMNAIFNIVSMEEFKRISNVEVAYTAWNILQTVHEGTKDRKSVV
;
A
#
# COMPACT_ATOMS: atom_id res chain seq x y z
N MET A 1 -21.26 -1.76 17.74
CA MET A 1 -21.05 -1.11 17.20
C MET A 1 -20.87 -0.78 16.58
N THR A 2 -20.88 -0.64 16.60
CA THR A 2 -20.56 -0.05 15.92
C THR A 2 -20.01 0.64 15.91
N PRO A 3 -19.67 0.84 15.90
CA PRO A 3 -18.89 1.62 16.07
C PRO A 3 -18.96 2.66 16.46
N VAL A 4 -19.02 2.96 17.05
CA VAL A 4 -19.02 3.81 17.00
C VAL A 4 -18.58 4.48 16.97
N VAL A 5 -18.65 4.64 17.48
CA VAL A 5 -18.30 5.39 17.08
C VAL A 5 -18.10 5.34 16.24
N MET A 6 -18.44 4.95 16.06
CA MET A 6 -18.19 4.71 15.05
C MET A 6 -18.60 5.37 14.04
N GLU A 7 -19.48 5.99 14.07
CA GLU A 7 -19.76 6.52 12.84
C GLU A 7 -18.83 7.54 12.38
N HIS A 8 -18.47 8.47 13.21
CA HIS A 8 -17.56 9.53 12.83
C HIS A 8 -16.14 9.04 12.72
N GLY A 9 -15.76 8.14 13.60
CA GLY A 9 -14.46 7.56 13.53
C GLY A 9 -14.26 6.77 12.27
N HIS A 10 -15.36 6.27 11.76
CA HIS A 10 -15.37 5.52 10.53
C HIS A 10 -14.78 6.30 9.37
N SER A 11 -15.26 7.52 9.16
CA SER A 11 -14.78 8.30 8.03
C SER A 11 -13.32 8.69 8.18
N LEU A 12 -12.80 8.71 9.40
CA LEU A 12 -11.41 9.05 9.60
C LEU A 12 -10.46 7.91 9.30
N VAL A 13 -10.96 6.68 9.30
CA VAL A 13 -10.09 5.53 9.07
C VAL A 13 -10.23 4.93 7.69
N ILE A 14 -11.06 5.52 6.85
CA ILE A 14 -11.23 5.03 5.49
C ILE A 14 -10.37 5.89 4.59
N PRO A 15 -9.45 5.28 3.82
CA PRO A 15 -8.60 6.07 2.94
C PRO A 15 -9.42 6.60 1.77
N PRO A 16 -9.00 7.70 1.16
CA PRO A 16 -9.71 8.21 0.01
C PRO A 16 -9.47 7.30 -1.18
N HIS A 17 -10.51 7.16 -1.98
CA HIS A 17 -10.41 6.41 -3.22
C HIS A 17 -9.45 7.11 -4.17
N PHE A 18 -8.64 6.35 -4.91
CA PHE A 18 -7.71 6.92 -5.87
C PHE A 18 -8.14 6.56 -7.29
N ASP A 19 -8.43 7.57 -8.07
CA ASP A 19 -8.87 7.40 -9.45
C ASP A 19 -7.87 7.95 -10.46
N GLY A 20 -6.67 8.26 -10.01
CA GLY A 20 -5.64 8.81 -10.88
C GLY A 20 -5.45 10.30 -10.73
N ASN A 21 -6.38 10.98 -10.05
CA ASN A 21 -6.30 12.41 -9.85
C ASN A 21 -5.81 12.72 -8.45
N ASN A 22 -5.15 13.87 -8.29
CA ASN A 22 -4.69 14.33 -6.99
C ASN A 22 -3.81 13.32 -6.28
N TYR A 23 -2.86 12.77 -7.03
CA TYR A 23 -1.99 11.74 -6.48
C TYR A 23 -1.24 12.20 -5.23
N ALA A 24 -0.71 13.43 -5.23
CA ALA A 24 0.06 13.92 -4.09
C ALA A 24 -0.78 13.94 -2.81
N TYR A 25 -2.03 14.34 -2.94
CA TYR A 25 -2.95 14.36 -1.80
C TYR A 25 -3.26 12.94 -1.34
N TRP A 26 -3.60 12.07 -2.29
CA TRP A 26 -3.92 10.68 -1.96
C TRP A 26 -2.75 9.97 -1.29
N LYS A 27 -1.55 10.20 -1.81
CA LYS A 27 -0.35 9.56 -1.32
C LYS A 27 -0.15 9.82 0.18
N VAL A 28 -0.33 11.06 0.59
CA VAL A 28 -0.14 11.42 1.99
C VAL A 28 -1.20 10.77 2.86
N ARG A 29 -2.46 10.81 2.41
CA ARG A 29 -3.56 10.23 3.15
C ARG A 29 -3.44 8.72 3.26
N MET A 30 -3.01 8.07 2.17
CA MET A 30 -2.86 6.62 2.18
C MET A 30 -1.73 6.18 3.08
N LYS A 31 -0.63 6.91 3.07
CA LYS A 31 0.47 6.61 3.98
C LYS A 31 0.00 6.68 5.43
N ALA A 32 -0.73 7.73 5.76
CA ALA A 32 -1.24 7.90 7.12
C ALA A 32 -2.18 6.76 7.50
N PHE A 33 -2.99 6.33 6.55
CA PHE A 33 -3.93 5.23 6.79
C PHE A 33 -3.19 3.92 7.06
N LEU A 34 -2.18 3.62 6.26
CA LEU A 34 -1.41 2.39 6.44
C LEU A 34 -0.69 2.39 7.78
N LYS A 35 -0.13 3.52 8.17
CA LYS A 35 0.52 3.64 9.46
C LYS A 35 -0.47 3.50 10.61
N PHE A 36 -1.70 3.95 10.40
CA PHE A 36 -2.74 3.80 11.39
C PHE A 36 -3.10 2.33 11.60
N ILE A 37 -3.13 1.55 10.52
CA ILE A 37 -3.39 0.11 10.65
C ILE A 37 -2.30 -0.51 11.52
N ASP A 38 -1.03 -0.27 11.17
CA ASP A 38 0.12 -0.79 11.90
C ASP A 38 1.36 -0.22 11.23
N GLU A 39 2.30 0.28 12.04
CA GLU A 39 3.54 0.81 11.48
C GLU A 39 4.24 -0.22 10.59
N ARG A 40 4.13 -1.49 10.93
CA ARG A 40 4.77 -2.54 10.15
C ARG A 40 4.13 -2.74 8.80
N VAL A 41 2.84 -2.40 8.67
CA VAL A 41 2.18 -2.42 7.36
C VAL A 41 2.80 -1.34 6.48
N TRP A 42 2.97 -0.14 7.01
CA TRP A 42 3.63 0.92 6.25
C TRP A 42 5.09 0.57 5.96
N ASN A 43 5.78 -0.05 6.92
CA ASN A 43 7.17 -0.44 6.71
C ASN A 43 7.32 -1.38 5.51
N SER A 44 6.34 -2.25 5.29
CA SER A 44 6.42 -3.15 4.15
C SER A 44 6.32 -2.39 2.83
N VAL A 45 5.65 -1.23 2.82
CA VAL A 45 5.59 -0.39 1.63
C VAL A 45 6.89 0.40 1.46
N GLU A 46 7.37 0.95 2.56
CA GLU A 46 8.53 1.83 2.50
C GLU A 46 9.83 1.09 2.23
N TYR A 47 10.01 -0.05 2.89
CA TYR A 47 11.28 -0.77 2.82
C TYR A 47 11.22 -2.03 1.97
N GLY A 48 10.02 -2.49 1.67
CA GLY A 48 9.86 -3.65 0.83
C GLY A 48 9.81 -4.94 1.61
N TRP A 49 9.61 -6.02 0.88
CA TRP A 49 9.53 -7.37 1.42
C TRP A 49 10.11 -8.30 0.38
N GLU A 50 10.99 -9.16 0.82
CA GLU A 50 11.61 -10.13 -0.06
C GLU A 50 11.01 -11.49 0.22
N LYS A 51 10.30 -12.02 -0.75
CA LYS A 51 9.65 -13.30 -0.58
C LYS A 51 10.69 -14.40 -0.43
N PRO A 52 10.61 -15.23 0.62
CA PRO A 52 11.57 -16.32 0.76
C PRO A 52 11.48 -17.27 -0.43
N THR A 53 12.61 -17.87 -0.77
CA THR A 53 12.66 -18.80 -1.90
C THR A 53 12.23 -20.20 -1.52
N THR A 54 12.14 -20.50 -0.22
CA THR A 54 11.71 -21.82 0.23
C THR A 54 10.19 -21.91 0.18
N HIS A 55 9.67 -23.12 0.27
CA HIS A 55 8.24 -23.32 0.32
C HIS A 55 7.68 -22.73 1.60
N VAL A 56 6.45 -22.23 1.52
CA VAL A 56 5.85 -21.51 2.64
C VAL A 56 5.77 -22.39 3.90
N SER A 57 5.67 -23.71 3.73
CA SER A 57 5.62 -24.59 4.87
C SER A 57 6.92 -24.58 5.69
N GLU A 58 7.99 -24.10 5.10
CA GLU A 58 9.29 -24.04 5.77
C GLU A 58 9.62 -22.65 6.32
N TRP A 59 8.70 -21.71 6.16
CA TRP A 59 8.95 -20.36 6.65
C TRP A 59 8.90 -20.33 8.16
N GLN A 60 9.78 -19.53 8.75
CA GLN A 60 9.74 -19.29 10.17
C GLN A 60 8.59 -18.35 10.50
N THR A 61 8.22 -18.32 11.78
CA THR A 61 7.11 -17.47 12.21
C THR A 61 7.35 -16.01 11.83
N SER A 62 8.59 -15.53 12.02
CA SER A 62 8.91 -14.14 11.68
C SER A 62 8.73 -13.86 10.19
N GLN A 63 9.06 -14.83 9.35
CA GLN A 63 8.87 -14.65 7.91
C GLN A 63 7.40 -14.59 7.54
N LYS A 64 6.59 -15.40 8.20
CA LYS A 64 5.14 -15.38 7.95
C LYS A 64 4.53 -14.07 8.41
N GLU A 65 5.02 -13.51 9.51
CA GLU A 65 4.51 -12.23 10.00
C GLU A 65 4.80 -11.10 9.04
N VAL A 66 6.03 -11.05 8.55
CA VAL A 66 6.41 -10.00 7.62
C VAL A 66 5.60 -10.10 6.33
N ALA A 67 5.41 -11.34 5.85
CA ALA A 67 4.59 -11.55 4.66
C ALA A 67 3.16 -11.08 4.89
N ALA A 68 2.63 -11.28 6.10
CA ALA A 68 1.27 -10.86 6.42
C ALA A 68 1.13 -9.34 6.37
N PHE A 69 2.14 -8.60 6.81
CA PHE A 69 2.09 -7.14 6.74
C PHE A 69 2.10 -6.67 5.30
N ASN A 70 2.90 -7.31 4.45
CA ASN A 70 2.87 -7.00 3.03
C ASN A 70 1.49 -7.26 2.44
N SER A 71 0.88 -8.39 2.80
CA SER A 71 -0.45 -8.72 2.29
C SER A 71 -1.50 -7.70 2.72
N LYS A 72 -1.41 -7.23 3.96
CA LYS A 72 -2.35 -6.21 4.43
C LYS A 72 -2.20 -4.92 3.64
N ALA A 73 -0.96 -4.53 3.35
CA ALA A 73 -0.73 -3.33 2.57
C ALA A 73 -1.27 -3.50 1.15
N MET A 74 -1.00 -4.65 0.53
CA MET A 74 -1.49 -4.91 -0.82
C MET A 74 -3.00 -4.87 -0.88
N ASN A 75 -3.64 -5.53 0.08
CA ASN A 75 -5.08 -5.58 0.11
C ASN A 75 -5.68 -4.17 0.27
N ALA A 76 -5.09 -3.36 1.14
CA ALA A 76 -5.57 -2.00 1.34
C ALA A 76 -5.47 -1.20 0.05
N ILE A 77 -4.32 -1.31 -0.63
CA ILE A 77 -4.13 -0.55 -1.88
C ILE A 77 -5.09 -1.03 -2.96
N PHE A 78 -5.21 -2.35 -3.12
CA PHE A 78 -6.08 -2.90 -4.15
C PHE A 78 -7.54 -2.44 -3.98
N ASN A 79 -7.98 -2.29 -2.74
CA ASN A 79 -9.38 -2.00 -2.48
C ASN A 79 -9.78 -0.54 -2.65
N ILE A 80 -8.80 0.36 -2.76
CA ILE A 80 -9.14 1.78 -2.83
C ILE A 80 -8.75 2.44 -4.15
N VAL A 81 -8.21 1.68 -5.09
CA VAL A 81 -7.85 2.25 -6.39
C VAL A 81 -8.92 1.88 -7.42
N SER A 82 -9.04 2.73 -8.44
CA SER A 82 -9.97 2.47 -9.53
C SER A 82 -9.49 1.28 -10.35
N MET A 83 -10.34 0.78 -11.22
CA MET A 83 -9.99 -0.33 -12.09
C MET A 83 -8.79 0.02 -12.97
N GLU A 84 -8.71 1.26 -13.43
CA GLU A 84 -7.59 1.71 -14.24
C GLU A 84 -6.28 1.59 -13.49
N GLU A 85 -6.29 2.08 -12.25
CA GLU A 85 -5.06 2.04 -11.46
C GLU A 85 -4.75 0.62 -11.02
N PHE A 86 -5.79 -0.15 -10.72
CA PHE A 86 -5.60 -1.54 -10.34
C PHE A 86 -4.86 -2.32 -11.42
N LYS A 87 -5.20 -2.09 -12.67
CA LYS A 87 -4.57 -2.81 -13.77
C LYS A 87 -3.06 -2.62 -13.80
N ARG A 88 -2.58 -1.46 -13.35
CA ARG A 88 -1.16 -1.17 -13.34
C ARG A 88 -0.40 -2.00 -12.34
N ILE A 89 -1.06 -2.43 -11.28
CA ILE A 89 -0.39 -3.08 -10.15
C ILE A 89 -0.89 -4.49 -9.89
N SER A 90 -1.79 -5.00 -10.71
CA SER A 90 -2.44 -6.29 -10.45
C SER A 90 -1.49 -7.47 -10.53
N ASN A 91 -0.35 -7.32 -11.17
CA ASN A 91 0.60 -8.43 -11.34
C ASN A 91 1.67 -8.51 -10.29
N VAL A 92 1.71 -7.59 -9.33
CA VAL A 92 2.78 -7.58 -8.34
C VAL A 92 2.27 -8.09 -7.00
N GLU A 93 3.18 -8.70 -6.24
CA GLU A 93 2.85 -9.24 -4.93
C GLU A 93 3.45 -8.41 -3.80
N VAL A 94 4.31 -7.47 -4.12
CA VAL A 94 5.05 -6.71 -3.13
C VAL A 94 4.53 -5.29 -3.08
N ALA A 95 4.08 -4.87 -1.91
CA ALA A 95 3.47 -3.55 -1.75
C ALA A 95 4.43 -2.42 -2.12
N TYR A 96 5.70 -2.60 -1.82
CA TYR A 96 6.73 -1.63 -2.20
C TYR A 96 6.71 -1.41 -3.72
N THR A 97 6.63 -2.49 -4.47
CA THR A 97 6.62 -2.40 -5.93
C THR A 97 5.35 -1.72 -6.43
N ALA A 98 4.21 -2.11 -5.88
CA ALA A 98 2.94 -1.50 -6.29
C ALA A 98 2.96 0.01 -6.03
N TRP A 99 3.43 0.41 -4.86
CA TRP A 99 3.51 1.82 -4.48
C TRP A 99 4.40 2.59 -5.46
N ASN A 100 5.55 2.01 -5.79
CA ASN A 100 6.49 2.67 -6.70
C ASN A 100 5.99 2.75 -8.12
N ILE A 101 5.21 1.78 -8.57
CA ILE A 101 4.59 1.85 -9.89
C ILE A 101 3.64 3.04 -9.94
N LEU A 102 2.79 3.19 -8.94
CA LEU A 102 1.85 4.31 -8.92
C LEU A 102 2.59 5.63 -8.85
N GLN A 103 3.64 5.68 -8.04
CA GLN A 103 4.43 6.90 -7.93
C GLN A 103 5.08 7.27 -9.26
N THR A 104 5.66 6.29 -9.94
CA THR A 104 6.30 6.55 -11.22
C THR A 104 5.30 7.03 -12.27
N VAL A 105 4.14 6.40 -12.30
CA VAL A 105 3.11 6.78 -13.27
C VAL A 105 2.61 8.20 -13.05
N HIS A 106 2.43 8.59 -11.78
CA HIS A 106 1.79 9.87 -11.48
C HIS A 106 2.74 10.99 -11.12
N GLU A 107 3.97 10.68 -10.72
CA GLU A 107 4.95 11.71 -10.39
C GLU A 107 6.18 11.67 -11.30
N GLY A 108 6.35 10.56 -12.02
CA GLY A 108 7.53 10.38 -12.82
C GLY A 108 8.68 9.87 -11.99
N THR A 109 9.80 9.58 -12.66
CA THR A 109 10.97 9.09 -11.98
C THR A 109 11.78 10.24 -11.41
N LYS A 110 12.61 9.92 -10.44
CA LYS A 110 13.52 10.92 -9.91
C LYS A 110 14.45 11.45 -10.95
N ASP A 111 14.94 10.58 -11.81
CA ASP A 111 15.85 10.98 -12.86
C ASP A 111 15.23 12.04 -13.75
N ARG A 112 13.99 11.82 -14.13
CA ARG A 112 13.30 12.75 -14.97
C ARG A 112 13.14 14.10 -14.30
N LYS A 113 12.86 14.10 -13.02
CA LYS A 113 12.71 15.32 -12.28
C LYS A 113 14.02 16.07 -12.15
N SER A 114 15.09 15.36 -11.92
CA SER A 114 16.36 16.01 -11.72
C SER A 114 16.91 16.58 -13.00
N VAL A 115 16.51 16.04 -14.13
CA VAL A 115 16.97 16.59 -15.42
C VAL A 115 16.35 17.94 -15.68
N VAL A 116 15.15 18.12 -15.22
CA VAL A 116 14.47 19.37 -15.42
C VAL A 116 14.97 20.41 -14.45
#